data_10abecb8f23d398028132b889c6252ed
#
_entry.id   10abecb8f23d398028132b889c6252ed
#
_cell.length_a   1.000
_cell.length_b   1.000
_cell.length_c   1.000
_cell.angle_alpha   90.00
_cell.angle_beta   90.00
_cell.angle_gamma   90.00
#
_symmetry.space_group_name_H-M   'P 1'
#
loop_
_entity.id
_entity.type
_entity.pdbx_description
1 polymer ?
#
loop_
_entity_poly.entity_id
_entity_poly.type
_entity_poly.pdbx_seq_one_letter_code
_entity_poly.pdbx_strand_id
1 'polypeptide(L)'
;AECDAQVKQFTSEGKLIEAQRIQQRTNYDIEMLTEVGICKGIENYSAVLSGRAPGSMPTTLLDYFPDDFLLFVDESHVTLPQVRAMYGGDYARKKTLVEYGFRLPSAFDNRPLKFEEVESKLNQMIFVSATPGEYERKNSTQVAQQVIRPTGLLDPVISVRPVEGQVVDLLGEINARIQRQ
;
A
#
# COMPACT_ATOMS: atom_id res chain seq x y z
N ALA A 1 -15.34 -17.32 -17.48
CA ALA A 1 -14.35 -18.40 -17.33
C ALA A 1 -13.79 -18.50 -15.92
N GLU A 2 -13.04 -17.48 -15.38
CA GLU A 2 -12.46 -17.55 -14.02
C GLU A 2 -13.56 -17.66 -12.93
N CYS A 3 -14.59 -16.83 -13.02
CA CYS A 3 -15.72 -16.87 -12.09
C CYS A 3 -16.38 -18.27 -12.05
N ASP A 4 -16.62 -18.87 -13.19
CA ASP A 4 -17.25 -20.19 -13.25
C ASP A 4 -16.38 -21.28 -12.64
N ALA A 5 -15.07 -21.18 -12.83
CA ALA A 5 -14.10 -22.08 -12.19
C ALA A 5 -14.13 -21.93 -10.66
N GLN A 6 -14.13 -20.69 -10.18
CA GLN A 6 -14.16 -20.39 -8.75
C GLN A 6 -15.48 -20.80 -8.09
N VAL A 7 -16.62 -20.59 -8.77
CA VAL A 7 -17.94 -21.05 -8.30
C VAL A 7 -17.96 -22.58 -8.19
N LYS A 8 -17.47 -23.30 -9.19
CA LYS A 8 -17.37 -24.77 -9.16
C LYS A 8 -16.50 -25.25 -8.00
N GLN A 9 -15.36 -24.60 -7.78
CA GLN A 9 -14.46 -24.93 -6.67
C GLN A 9 -15.16 -24.75 -5.33
N PHE A 10 -15.74 -23.58 -5.05
CA PHE A 10 -16.44 -23.32 -3.79
C PHE A 10 -17.60 -24.30 -3.58
N THR A 11 -18.36 -24.59 -4.65
CA THR A 11 -19.45 -25.57 -4.56
C THR A 11 -18.94 -26.96 -4.19
N SER A 12 -17.83 -27.40 -4.78
CA SER A 12 -17.22 -28.71 -4.46
C SER A 12 -16.67 -28.78 -3.03
N GLU A 13 -16.27 -27.63 -2.46
CA GLU A 13 -15.82 -27.49 -1.08
C GLU A 13 -16.99 -27.32 -0.07
N GLY A 14 -18.24 -27.27 -0.53
CA GLY A 14 -19.40 -27.00 0.31
C GLY A 14 -19.57 -25.54 0.74
N LYS A 15 -18.79 -24.62 0.17
CA LYS A 15 -18.83 -23.17 0.45
C LYS A 15 -19.87 -22.48 -0.44
N LEU A 16 -21.14 -22.77 -0.22
CA LEU A 16 -22.23 -22.31 -1.09
C LEU A 16 -22.45 -20.79 -1.01
N ILE A 17 -22.23 -20.19 0.15
CA ILE A 17 -22.37 -18.74 0.35
C ILE A 17 -21.29 -17.99 -0.43
N GLU A 18 -20.05 -18.47 -0.39
CA GLU A 18 -18.91 -17.92 -1.12
C GLU A 18 -19.14 -18.06 -2.62
N ALA A 19 -19.63 -19.21 -3.07
CA ALA A 19 -19.95 -19.46 -4.47
C ALA A 19 -21.02 -18.48 -4.98
N GLN A 20 -22.11 -18.30 -4.24
CA GLN A 20 -23.15 -17.35 -4.59
C GLN A 20 -22.65 -15.91 -4.60
N ARG A 21 -21.89 -15.52 -3.59
CA ARG A 21 -21.35 -14.17 -3.43
C ARG A 21 -20.45 -13.78 -4.58
N ILE A 22 -19.48 -14.63 -4.92
CA ILE A 22 -18.55 -14.33 -6.02
C ILE A 22 -19.27 -14.27 -7.36
N GLN A 23 -20.24 -15.14 -7.59
CA GLN A 23 -21.04 -15.14 -8.81
C GLN A 23 -21.86 -13.86 -8.95
N GLN A 24 -22.62 -13.50 -7.90
CA GLN A 24 -23.42 -12.27 -7.91
C GLN A 24 -22.56 -11.03 -8.11
N ARG A 25 -21.45 -10.95 -7.40
CA ARG A 25 -20.52 -9.81 -7.50
C ARG A 25 -19.94 -9.68 -8.89
N THR A 26 -19.46 -10.77 -9.47
CA THR A 26 -18.84 -10.74 -10.80
C THR A 26 -19.86 -10.42 -11.89
N ASN A 27 -21.07 -10.97 -11.82
CA ASN A 27 -22.14 -10.68 -12.77
C ASN A 27 -22.55 -9.20 -12.70
N TYR A 28 -22.70 -8.65 -11.50
CA TYR A 28 -23.00 -7.23 -11.31
C TYR A 28 -21.87 -6.34 -11.87
N ASP A 29 -20.62 -6.68 -11.64
CA ASP A 29 -19.47 -5.92 -12.15
C ASP A 29 -19.42 -5.95 -13.69
N ILE A 30 -19.74 -7.11 -14.31
CA ILE A 30 -19.86 -7.23 -15.78
C ILE A 30 -21.02 -6.38 -16.32
N GLU A 31 -22.19 -6.44 -15.69
CA GLU A 31 -23.35 -5.63 -16.07
C GLU A 31 -23.02 -4.14 -16.00
N MET A 32 -22.42 -3.67 -14.91
CA MET A 32 -22.00 -2.28 -14.75
C MET A 32 -21.00 -1.84 -15.83
N LEU A 33 -20.05 -2.70 -16.19
CA LEU A 33 -19.11 -2.41 -17.27
C LEU A 33 -19.78 -2.35 -18.63
N THR A 34 -20.76 -3.22 -18.89
CA THR A 34 -21.44 -3.31 -20.18
C THR A 34 -22.43 -2.17 -20.38
N GLU A 35 -23.25 -1.88 -19.37
CA GLU A 35 -24.36 -0.92 -19.48
C GLU A 35 -23.93 0.52 -19.16
N VAL A 36 -23.02 0.70 -18.19
CA VAL A 36 -22.64 2.03 -17.67
C VAL A 36 -21.21 2.41 -18.07
N GLY A 37 -20.36 1.43 -18.39
CA GLY A 37 -18.94 1.64 -18.69
C GLY A 37 -18.07 1.91 -17.46
N ILE A 38 -18.63 1.82 -16.24
CA ILE A 38 -17.91 2.08 -14.99
C ILE A 38 -18.21 0.96 -14.00
N CYS A 39 -17.16 0.44 -13.35
CA CYS A 39 -17.27 -0.55 -12.30
C CYS A 39 -16.39 -0.15 -11.09
N LYS A 40 -16.99 -0.11 -9.90
CA LYS A 40 -16.22 0.09 -8.66
C LYS A 40 -15.37 -1.14 -8.38
N GLY A 41 -14.06 -0.96 -8.26
CA GLY A 41 -13.13 -2.05 -8.04
C GLY A 41 -12.61 -2.67 -9.34
N ILE A 42 -12.72 -1.95 -10.48
CA ILE A 42 -12.19 -2.36 -11.78
C ILE A 42 -10.71 -2.77 -11.71
N GLU A 43 -9.97 -2.18 -10.79
CA GLU A 43 -8.56 -2.49 -10.56
C GLU A 43 -8.31 -3.97 -10.21
N ASN A 44 -9.30 -4.65 -9.62
CA ASN A 44 -9.20 -6.08 -9.31
C ASN A 44 -9.19 -6.97 -10.57
N TYR A 45 -9.58 -6.43 -11.71
CA TYR A 45 -9.57 -7.08 -13.02
C TYR A 45 -8.41 -6.60 -13.90
N SER A 46 -7.50 -5.76 -13.37
CA SER A 46 -6.45 -5.10 -14.14
C SER A 46 -5.54 -6.06 -14.91
N ALA A 47 -5.19 -7.20 -14.34
CA ALA A 47 -4.36 -8.20 -15.03
C ALA A 47 -5.07 -8.76 -16.26
N VAL A 48 -6.37 -9.07 -16.13
CA VAL A 48 -7.19 -9.61 -17.25
C VAL A 48 -7.38 -8.53 -18.32
N LEU A 49 -7.72 -7.31 -17.93
CA LEU A 49 -7.95 -6.18 -18.84
C LEU A 49 -6.69 -5.78 -19.62
N SER A 50 -5.52 -5.87 -18.99
CA SER A 50 -4.23 -5.57 -19.62
C SER A 50 -3.59 -6.77 -20.32
N GLY A 51 -4.23 -7.95 -20.30
CA GLY A 51 -3.69 -9.17 -20.91
C GLY A 51 -2.40 -9.69 -20.27
N ARG A 52 -2.14 -9.34 -19.01
CA ARG A 52 -0.93 -9.78 -18.30
C ARG A 52 -1.06 -11.23 -17.84
N ALA A 53 0.06 -11.93 -17.86
CA ALA A 53 0.12 -13.28 -17.29
C ALA A 53 -0.12 -13.25 -15.77
N PRO A 54 -0.81 -14.27 -15.21
CA PRO A 54 -0.98 -14.39 -13.78
C PRO A 54 0.36 -14.36 -13.03
N GLY A 55 0.41 -13.62 -11.91
CA GLY A 55 1.62 -13.45 -11.10
C GLY A 55 2.66 -12.47 -11.65
N SER A 56 2.47 -11.94 -12.86
CA SER A 56 3.38 -10.95 -13.43
C SER A 56 3.43 -9.65 -12.62
N MET A 57 4.53 -8.93 -12.77
CA MET A 57 4.71 -7.62 -12.15
C MET A 57 3.69 -6.61 -12.70
N PRO A 58 2.94 -5.91 -11.84
CA PRO A 58 2.00 -4.90 -12.29
C PRO A 58 2.71 -3.66 -12.80
N THR A 59 2.07 -2.95 -13.74
CA THR A 59 2.49 -1.63 -14.17
C THR A 59 2.22 -0.62 -13.06
N THR A 60 3.17 0.26 -12.82
CA THR A 60 3.13 1.29 -11.78
C THR A 60 3.46 2.65 -12.38
N LEU A 61 3.38 3.71 -11.56
CA LEU A 61 3.78 5.05 -11.98
C LEU A 61 5.25 5.11 -12.43
N LEU A 62 6.12 4.25 -11.86
CA LEU A 62 7.53 4.20 -12.24
C LEU A 62 7.74 3.82 -13.71
N ASP A 63 6.81 3.07 -14.31
CA ASP A 63 6.90 2.63 -15.71
C ASP A 63 6.63 3.76 -16.73
N TYR A 64 6.22 4.94 -16.25
CA TYR A 64 6.01 6.13 -17.10
C TYR A 64 7.20 7.09 -17.12
N PHE A 65 8.22 6.82 -16.30
CA PHE A 65 9.45 7.59 -16.32
C PHE A 65 10.47 7.01 -17.32
N PRO A 66 11.41 7.81 -17.81
CA PRO A 66 12.57 7.30 -18.55
C PRO A 66 13.37 6.29 -17.71
N ASP A 67 14.09 5.37 -18.37
CA ASP A 67 14.86 4.32 -17.65
C ASP A 67 15.96 4.91 -16.75
N ASP A 68 16.44 6.11 -17.01
CA ASP A 68 17.51 6.78 -16.27
C ASP A 68 17.04 7.86 -15.29
N PHE A 69 15.80 7.79 -14.82
CA PHE A 69 15.29 8.74 -13.85
C PHE A 69 16.04 8.66 -12.51
N LEU A 70 16.11 9.80 -11.84
CA LEU A 70 16.64 9.92 -10.47
C LEU A 70 15.49 9.93 -9.46
N LEU A 71 15.51 9.01 -8.52
CA LEU A 71 14.53 8.92 -7.45
C LEU A 71 15.06 9.59 -6.17
N PHE A 72 14.31 10.53 -5.61
CA PHE A 72 14.52 11.05 -4.27
C PHE A 72 13.54 10.37 -3.31
N VAL A 73 14.06 9.74 -2.27
CA VAL A 73 13.25 9.10 -1.23
C VAL A 73 13.34 9.95 0.04
N ASP A 74 12.31 10.77 0.25
CA ASP A 74 12.23 11.59 1.45
C ASP A 74 11.81 10.75 2.65
N GLU A 75 12.33 11.11 3.84
CA GLU A 75 12.18 10.34 5.08
C GLU A 75 12.41 8.84 4.85
N SER A 76 13.49 8.52 4.16
CA SER A 76 13.77 7.18 3.64
C SER A 76 13.73 6.10 4.73
N HIS A 77 14.15 6.43 5.96
CA HIS A 77 14.12 5.54 7.12
C HIS A 77 12.71 5.06 7.51
N VAL A 78 11.66 5.78 7.09
CA VAL A 78 10.24 5.42 7.25
C VAL A 78 9.67 4.89 5.94
N THR A 79 9.95 5.57 4.84
CA THR A 79 9.38 5.28 3.51
C THR A 79 9.77 3.88 3.02
N LEU A 80 11.05 3.51 3.11
CA LEU A 80 11.52 2.21 2.61
C LEU A 80 10.95 1.01 3.38
N PRO A 81 10.89 1.01 4.72
CA PRO A 81 10.17 -0.02 5.46
C PRO A 81 8.69 -0.13 5.09
N GLN A 82 8.00 0.99 4.83
CA GLN A 82 6.60 0.98 4.39
C GLN A 82 6.47 0.34 3.01
N VAL A 83 7.30 0.73 2.04
CA VAL A 83 7.30 0.12 0.69
C VAL A 83 7.53 -1.38 0.79
N ARG A 84 8.45 -1.83 1.64
CA ARG A 84 8.72 -3.25 1.86
C ARG A 84 7.53 -4.01 2.45
N ALA A 85 6.76 -3.38 3.34
CA ALA A 85 5.61 -3.99 3.99
C ALA A 85 4.35 -4.03 3.12
N MET A 86 4.24 -3.15 2.10
CA MET A 86 3.02 -2.97 1.29
C MET A 86 2.54 -4.27 0.64
N TYR A 87 3.45 -5.03 0.03
CA TYR A 87 3.08 -6.29 -0.64
C TYR A 87 2.47 -7.30 0.32
N GLY A 88 3.13 -7.53 1.47
CA GLY A 88 2.66 -8.50 2.46
C GLY A 88 1.30 -8.13 3.05
N GLY A 89 1.09 -6.86 3.36
CA GLY A 89 -0.17 -6.36 3.88
C GLY A 89 -1.32 -6.48 2.88
N ASP A 90 -1.09 -6.11 1.63
CA ASP A 90 -2.09 -6.24 0.56
C ASP A 90 -2.42 -7.72 0.27
N TYR A 91 -1.41 -8.58 0.19
CA TYR A 91 -1.60 -10.02 -0.02
C TYR A 91 -2.43 -10.66 1.09
N ALA A 92 -2.13 -10.38 2.35
CA ALA A 92 -2.88 -10.91 3.49
C ALA A 92 -4.36 -10.50 3.45
N ARG A 93 -4.63 -9.22 3.16
CA ARG A 93 -5.98 -8.69 2.98
C ARG A 93 -6.72 -9.39 1.83
N LYS A 94 -6.08 -9.50 0.67
CA LYS A 94 -6.69 -10.14 -0.52
C LYS A 94 -6.92 -11.61 -0.35
N LYS A 95 -6.02 -12.30 0.35
CA LYS A 95 -6.20 -13.72 0.68
C LYS A 95 -7.54 -13.94 1.35
N THR A 96 -7.86 -13.17 2.38
CA THR A 96 -9.16 -13.24 3.06
C THR A 96 -10.31 -12.93 2.11
N LEU A 97 -10.20 -11.89 1.27
CA LEU A 97 -11.27 -11.52 0.34
C LEU A 97 -11.54 -12.60 -0.72
N VAL A 98 -10.51 -13.27 -1.21
CA VAL A 98 -10.65 -14.38 -2.18
C VAL A 98 -11.20 -15.61 -1.49
N GLU A 99 -10.67 -15.98 -0.31
CA GLU A 99 -11.07 -17.15 0.44
C GLU A 99 -12.58 -17.14 0.82
N TYR A 100 -13.12 -15.94 1.09
CA TYR A 100 -14.53 -15.76 1.45
C TYR A 100 -15.41 -15.30 0.26
N GLY A 101 -14.95 -15.41 -0.96
CA GLY A 101 -15.75 -15.14 -2.18
C GLY A 101 -16.07 -13.66 -2.43
N PHE A 102 -15.31 -12.73 -1.89
CA PHE A 102 -15.46 -11.29 -2.15
C PHE A 102 -14.69 -10.82 -3.38
N ARG A 103 -13.68 -11.57 -3.81
CA ARG A 103 -12.85 -11.28 -4.98
C ARG A 103 -12.48 -12.56 -5.71
N LEU A 104 -12.26 -12.44 -7.02
CA LEU A 104 -11.66 -13.51 -7.83
C LEU A 104 -10.15 -13.63 -7.54
N PRO A 105 -9.54 -14.80 -7.77
CA PRO A 105 -8.09 -14.99 -7.62
C PRO A 105 -7.25 -14.00 -8.41
N SER A 106 -7.69 -13.56 -9.59
CA SER A 106 -7.02 -12.53 -10.40
C SER A 106 -6.82 -11.20 -9.68
N ALA A 107 -7.57 -10.93 -8.60
CA ALA A 107 -7.37 -9.76 -7.75
C ALA A 107 -5.99 -9.72 -7.08
N PHE A 108 -5.32 -10.87 -6.91
CA PHE A 108 -3.95 -10.93 -6.40
C PHE A 108 -2.94 -10.23 -7.33
N ASP A 109 -3.23 -10.15 -8.63
CA ASP A 109 -2.35 -9.54 -9.63
C ASP A 109 -2.46 -8.01 -9.69
N ASN A 110 -3.46 -7.42 -9.03
CA ASN A 110 -3.50 -5.99 -8.71
C ASN A 110 -2.86 -5.77 -7.34
N ARG A 111 -1.57 -5.61 -7.28
CA ARG A 111 -0.80 -5.60 -6.03
C ARG A 111 0.29 -4.53 -6.05
N PRO A 112 0.75 -4.06 -4.89
CA PRO A 112 2.01 -3.35 -4.82
C PRO A 112 3.17 -4.20 -5.37
N LEU A 113 4.21 -3.55 -5.83
CA LEU A 113 5.45 -4.22 -6.17
C LEU A 113 6.04 -4.89 -4.91
N LYS A 114 6.69 -6.03 -5.10
CA LYS A 114 7.61 -6.56 -4.09
C LYS A 114 8.81 -5.64 -3.99
N PHE A 115 9.49 -5.64 -2.86
CA PHE A 115 10.60 -4.72 -2.65
C PHE A 115 11.72 -4.93 -3.69
N GLU A 116 12.04 -6.17 -4.01
CA GLU A 116 13.03 -6.54 -5.04
C GLU A 116 12.59 -6.08 -6.45
N GLU A 117 11.29 -6.07 -6.72
CA GLU A 117 10.75 -5.54 -7.97
C GLU A 117 10.89 -4.00 -8.04
N VAL A 118 10.72 -3.32 -6.91
CA VAL A 118 11.00 -1.88 -6.83
C VAL A 118 12.47 -1.62 -7.09
N GLU A 119 13.37 -2.32 -6.40
CA GLU A 119 14.82 -2.17 -6.59
C GLU A 119 15.24 -2.40 -8.04
N SER A 120 14.64 -3.39 -8.72
CA SER A 120 14.97 -3.70 -10.13
C SER A 120 14.58 -2.60 -11.13
N LYS A 121 13.66 -1.70 -10.75
CA LYS A 121 13.23 -0.57 -11.58
C LYS A 121 14.04 0.70 -11.35
N LEU A 122 14.87 0.73 -10.31
CA LEU A 122 15.58 1.93 -9.91
C LEU A 122 17.03 1.89 -10.40
N ASN A 123 17.46 2.97 -11.04
CA ASN A 123 18.83 3.14 -11.50
C ASN A 123 19.63 3.97 -10.50
N GLN A 124 19.13 5.17 -10.17
CA GLN A 124 19.78 6.08 -9.24
C GLN A 124 18.80 6.52 -8.15
N MET A 125 19.30 6.55 -6.91
CA MET A 125 18.48 6.90 -5.76
C MET A 125 19.24 7.79 -4.79
N ILE A 126 18.55 8.82 -4.29
CA ILE A 126 19.03 9.68 -3.20
C ILE A 126 18.11 9.47 -1.99
N PHE A 127 18.69 9.04 -0.90
CA PHE A 127 17.99 8.94 0.38
C PHE A 127 18.09 10.26 1.12
N VAL A 128 16.97 10.80 1.56
CA VAL A 128 16.91 11.98 2.42
C VAL A 128 16.38 11.55 3.78
N SER A 129 17.16 11.76 4.83
CA SER A 129 16.78 11.35 6.19
C SER A 129 17.62 12.04 7.24
N ALA A 130 17.00 12.46 8.34
CA ALA A 130 17.70 12.92 9.53
C ALA A 130 18.29 11.75 10.34
N THR A 131 17.71 10.55 10.22
CA THR A 131 18.09 9.34 10.96
C THR A 131 18.15 8.14 10.03
N PRO A 132 19.12 8.08 9.08
CA PRO A 132 19.18 7.02 8.09
C PRO A 132 19.32 5.64 8.75
N GLY A 133 18.57 4.67 8.24
CA GLY A 133 18.55 3.30 8.70
C GLY A 133 19.72 2.45 8.18
N GLU A 134 19.64 1.16 8.44
CA GLU A 134 20.66 0.20 8.00
C GLU A 134 20.68 0.04 6.48
N TYR A 135 19.51 0.06 5.83
CA TYR A 135 19.39 -0.09 4.39
C TYR A 135 20.11 1.04 3.65
N GLU A 136 19.87 2.29 4.05
CA GLU A 136 20.50 3.48 3.46
C GLU A 136 22.02 3.42 3.64
N ARG A 137 22.49 3.10 4.85
CA ARG A 137 23.92 3.02 5.13
C ARG A 137 24.64 1.96 4.31
N LYS A 138 23.97 0.82 4.09
CA LYS A 138 24.52 -0.30 3.31
C LYS A 138 24.55 -0.01 1.81
N ASN A 139 23.59 0.75 1.30
CA ASN A 139 23.41 0.96 -0.14
C ASN A 139 23.90 2.34 -0.62
N SER A 140 24.33 3.23 0.29
CA SER A 140 24.88 4.53 -0.09
C SER A 140 26.37 4.43 -0.39
N THR A 141 26.80 4.98 -1.51
CA THR A 141 28.21 5.12 -1.87
C THR A 141 28.81 6.42 -1.37
N GLN A 142 27.97 7.45 -1.14
CA GLN A 142 28.36 8.75 -0.66
C GLN A 142 27.33 9.27 0.34
N VAL A 143 27.81 9.97 1.36
CA VAL A 143 26.96 10.60 2.38
C VAL A 143 27.31 12.09 2.45
N ALA A 144 26.31 12.93 2.25
CA ALA A 144 26.40 14.36 2.48
C ALA A 144 25.57 14.73 3.72
N GLN A 145 26.15 15.56 4.60
CA GLN A 145 25.45 16.08 5.75
C GLN A 145 25.07 17.53 5.54
N GLN A 146 23.81 17.85 5.78
CA GLN A 146 23.32 19.22 5.79
C GLN A 146 22.85 19.56 7.20
N VAL A 147 23.61 20.37 7.91
CA VAL A 147 23.30 20.81 9.27
C VAL A 147 22.96 22.30 9.23
N ILE A 148 21.73 22.61 8.86
CA ILE A 148 21.25 24.00 8.75
C ILE A 148 19.94 24.10 9.56
N ARG A 149 19.88 25.09 10.44
CA ARG A 149 18.66 25.48 11.15
C ARG A 149 18.36 26.97 10.87
N PRO A 150 17.83 27.29 9.68
CA PRO A 150 17.80 28.65 9.16
C PRO A 150 16.77 29.56 9.85
N THR A 151 15.79 29.00 10.58
CA THR A 151 14.60 29.74 10.96
C THR A 151 14.67 30.38 12.34
N GLY A 152 15.65 30.06 13.18
CA GLY A 152 15.69 30.53 14.56
C GLY A 152 14.51 30.05 15.43
N LEU A 153 13.63 29.21 14.89
CA LEU A 153 12.53 28.62 15.64
C LEU A 153 13.09 27.54 16.58
N LEU A 154 12.76 27.67 17.84
CA LEU A 154 13.10 26.66 18.85
C LEU A 154 12.17 25.45 18.70
N ASP A 155 12.69 24.27 19.07
CA ASP A 155 11.85 23.09 19.20
C ASP A 155 10.78 23.33 20.28
N PRO A 156 9.59 22.73 20.12
CA PRO A 156 8.57 22.82 21.16
C PRO A 156 9.08 22.20 22.46
N VAL A 157 8.68 22.78 23.57
CA VAL A 157 8.98 22.22 24.89
C VAL A 157 8.29 20.87 25.03
N ILE A 158 9.07 19.82 25.23
CA ILE A 158 8.56 18.46 25.42
C ILE A 158 8.40 18.19 26.92
N SER A 159 7.19 17.77 27.31
CA SER A 159 6.90 17.29 28.64
C SER A 159 6.60 15.80 28.60
N VAL A 160 7.42 14.99 29.25
CA VAL A 160 7.21 13.55 29.36
C VAL A 160 6.35 13.26 30.57
N ARG A 161 5.28 12.53 30.37
CA ARG A 161 4.29 12.20 31.43
C ARG A 161 4.06 10.68 31.50
N PRO A 162 3.55 10.17 32.62
CA PRO A 162 3.23 8.75 32.75
C PRO A 162 2.18 8.29 31.72
N VAL A 163 2.28 7.05 31.28
CA VAL A 163 1.31 6.45 30.33
C VAL A 163 -0.03 6.19 31.02
N GLU A 164 -0.01 5.89 32.33
CA GLU A 164 -1.22 5.66 33.10
C GLU A 164 -2.08 6.93 33.16
N GLY A 165 -3.35 6.81 32.81
CA GLY A 165 -4.28 7.94 32.75
C GLY A 165 -4.05 8.93 31.60
N GLN A 166 -3.23 8.60 30.60
CA GLN A 166 -2.80 9.52 29.52
C GLN A 166 -3.97 10.22 28.79
N VAL A 167 -5.10 9.55 28.59
CA VAL A 167 -6.28 10.16 27.91
C VAL A 167 -6.92 11.24 28.77
N VAL A 168 -7.06 10.99 30.06
CA VAL A 168 -7.64 11.96 31.01
C VAL A 168 -6.73 13.18 31.16
N ASP A 169 -5.42 12.95 31.26
CA ASP A 169 -4.40 13.99 31.31
C ASP A 169 -4.40 14.86 30.03
N LEU A 170 -4.45 14.22 28.86
CA LEU A 170 -4.54 14.93 27.58
C LEU A 170 -5.81 15.79 27.47
N LEU A 171 -6.96 15.27 27.88
CA LEU A 171 -8.22 16.03 27.89
C LEU A 171 -8.15 17.22 28.84
N GLY A 172 -7.52 17.06 30.01
CA GLY A 172 -7.26 18.14 30.94
C GLY A 172 -6.42 19.26 30.34
N GLU A 173 -5.33 18.91 29.67
CA GLU A 173 -4.46 19.86 28.97
C GLU A 173 -5.16 20.59 27.82
N ILE A 174 -5.96 19.89 27.02
CA ILE A 174 -6.74 20.48 25.93
C ILE A 174 -7.71 21.54 26.52
N ASN A 175 -8.48 21.18 27.55
CA ASN A 175 -9.42 22.08 28.18
C ASN A 175 -8.73 23.31 28.77
N ALA A 176 -7.61 23.12 29.45
CA ALA A 176 -6.83 24.23 30.01
C ALA A 176 -6.31 25.19 28.93
N ARG A 177 -5.98 24.69 27.72
CA ARG A 177 -5.54 25.54 26.61
C ARG A 177 -6.70 26.29 25.96
N ILE A 178 -7.85 25.64 25.79
CA ILE A 178 -9.07 26.29 25.27
C ILE A 178 -9.48 27.48 26.16
N GLN A 179 -9.36 27.35 27.48
CA GLN A 179 -9.71 28.44 28.42
C GLN A 179 -8.72 29.60 28.40
N ARG A 180 -7.52 29.45 27.84
CA ARG A 180 -6.49 30.50 27.76
C ARG A 180 -6.53 31.29 26.43
N GLN A 181 -7.35 30.87 25.48
CA GLN A 181 -7.63 31.60 24.23
C GLN A 181 -8.84 32.55 24.41
#